data_1e11b595a05afe07440c13645cfc210c
#
_entry.id   1e11b595a05afe07440c13645cfc210c
#
_cell.length_a   1.000
_cell.length_b   1.000
_cell.length_c   1.000
_cell.angle_alpha   90.00
_cell.angle_beta   90.00
_cell.angle_gamma   90.00
#
_symmetry.space_group_name_H-M   'P 1'
#
loop_
_entity.id
_entity.type
_entity.pdbx_description
1 polymer ?
#
loop_
_entity_poly.entity_id
_entity_poly.type
_entity_poly.pdbx_seq_one_letter_code
_entity_poly.pdbx_strand_id
1 'polypeptide(L)'
;LPLYLYLIKANDPNAKIAGSYLQSVFRTSLLKYEDKPLSKVMLEQLKYVGYTLQDRDVILAIDTNALNGSGSLPKQIVSNKGFYKNFLKKSFTQTQFDAIILYVEKLIFEANKKIRKGLFPILPLTDEKNESVCRYCRLKDLCYRKVNVL
;
A
#
# COMPACT_ATOMS: atom_id res chain seq x y z
N LEU A 1 3.22 1.86 4.77
CA LEU A 1 2.44 3.05 4.36
C LEU A 1 1.36 3.43 5.39
N PRO A 2 0.47 2.54 5.90
CA PRO A 2 -0.57 2.93 6.84
C PRO A 2 -0.06 3.61 8.12
N LEU A 3 1.12 3.23 8.60
CA LEU A 3 1.75 3.88 9.75
C LEU A 3 2.03 5.37 9.50
N TYR A 4 2.46 5.74 8.29
CA TYR A 4 2.69 7.14 7.95
C TYR A 4 1.38 7.95 7.94
N LEU A 5 0.28 7.34 7.48
CA LEU A 5 -1.05 7.98 7.53
C LEU A 5 -1.47 8.25 8.98
N TYR A 6 -1.25 7.27 9.88
CA TYR A 6 -1.49 7.44 11.31
C TYR A 6 -0.65 8.59 11.89
N LEU A 7 0.66 8.64 11.59
CA LEU A 7 1.55 9.69 12.09
C LEU A 7 1.14 11.09 11.58
N ILE A 8 0.71 11.22 10.34
CA ILE A 8 0.21 12.47 9.79
C ILE A 8 -1.04 12.91 10.56
N LYS A 9 -2.01 12.01 10.77
CA LYS A 9 -3.23 12.31 11.50
C LYS A 9 -3.01 12.59 12.99
N ALA A 10 -2.04 11.92 13.60
CA ALA A 10 -1.66 12.17 14.99
C ALA A 10 -1.02 13.57 15.16
N ASN A 11 -0.28 14.04 14.16
CA ASN A 11 0.33 15.36 14.17
C ASN A 11 -0.66 16.48 13.78
N ASP A 12 -1.53 16.21 12.80
CA ASP A 12 -2.60 17.12 12.38
C ASP A 12 -3.91 16.35 12.19
N PRO A 13 -4.81 16.38 13.21
CA PRO A 13 -6.11 15.70 13.13
C PRO A 13 -7.01 16.19 11.99
N ASN A 14 -6.80 17.42 11.49
CA ASN A 14 -7.58 18.00 10.41
C ASN A 14 -7.02 17.64 9.01
N ALA A 15 -5.84 17.02 8.93
CA ALA A 15 -5.25 16.62 7.67
C ALA A 15 -6.19 15.70 6.88
N LYS A 16 -6.44 16.02 5.62
CA LYS A 16 -7.24 15.19 4.71
C LYS A 16 -6.31 14.27 3.92
N ILE A 17 -6.61 12.97 3.95
CA ILE A 17 -5.82 11.96 3.25
C ILE A 17 -6.31 11.88 1.80
N ALA A 18 -5.50 12.29 0.85
CA ALA A 18 -5.77 12.20 -0.58
C ALA A 18 -5.42 10.82 -1.15
N GLY A 19 -4.48 10.12 -0.52
CA GLY A 19 -4.04 8.81 -0.94
C GLY A 19 -2.76 8.38 -0.23
N SER A 20 -2.31 7.19 -0.56
CA SER A 20 -1.08 6.60 -0.03
C SER A 20 -0.35 5.88 -1.16
N TYR A 21 0.82 6.39 -1.55
CA TYR A 21 1.51 5.96 -2.75
C TYR A 21 2.96 5.57 -2.51
N LEU A 22 3.43 4.66 -3.33
CA LEU A 22 4.84 4.36 -3.55
C LEU A 22 5.20 4.73 -4.97
N GLN A 23 6.36 5.34 -5.14
CA GLN A 23 6.94 5.58 -6.45
C GLN A 23 8.29 4.85 -6.54
N SER A 24 8.47 4.07 -7.61
CA SER A 24 9.75 3.43 -7.86
C SER A 24 10.74 4.47 -8.37
N VAL A 25 11.87 4.64 -7.67
CA VAL A 25 12.94 5.57 -8.07
C VAL A 25 13.90 4.92 -9.05
N PHE A 26 14.12 3.60 -8.90
CA PHE A 26 14.97 2.82 -9.79
C PHE A 26 14.31 1.49 -10.15
N ARG A 27 14.28 1.16 -11.44
CA ARG A 27 14.03 -0.20 -11.91
C ARG A 27 15.16 -0.64 -12.83
N THR A 28 15.83 -1.69 -12.42
CA THR A 28 16.98 -2.28 -13.15
C THR A 28 16.58 -3.17 -14.31
N SER A 29 15.31 -3.56 -14.43
CA SER A 29 14.86 -4.44 -15.51
C SER A 29 14.12 -3.69 -16.61
N LEU A 30 14.88 -3.04 -17.49
CA LEU A 30 14.40 -2.56 -18.79
C LEU A 30 14.26 -3.70 -19.81
N LEU A 31 14.48 -4.94 -19.37
CA LEU A 31 14.50 -6.14 -20.19
C LEU A 31 13.09 -6.57 -20.57
N LYS A 32 12.74 -6.40 -21.83
CA LYS A 32 11.54 -6.88 -22.58
C LYS A 32 10.46 -5.83 -22.88
N TYR A 33 10.82 -4.84 -23.65
CA TYR A 33 9.83 -3.98 -24.32
C TYR A 33 10.28 -3.71 -25.76
N GLU A 34 10.30 -4.75 -26.59
CA GLU A 34 10.77 -4.66 -27.97
C GLU A 34 9.90 -3.74 -28.85
N ASP A 35 8.64 -3.50 -28.45
CA ASP A 35 7.66 -2.79 -29.30
C ASP A 35 7.30 -1.36 -28.82
N LYS A 36 7.89 -0.85 -27.76
CA LYS A 36 7.55 0.48 -27.21
C LYS A 36 8.77 1.38 -27.07
N PRO A 37 8.67 2.67 -27.41
CA PRO A 37 9.76 3.60 -27.17
C PRO A 37 10.11 3.66 -25.68
N LEU A 38 11.41 3.63 -25.38
CA LEU A 38 11.97 3.58 -24.02
C LEU A 38 11.38 4.65 -23.10
N SER A 39 11.17 5.87 -23.62
CA SER A 39 10.57 6.97 -22.88
C SER A 39 9.18 6.66 -22.33
N LYS A 40 8.33 5.98 -23.11
CA LYS A 40 7.00 5.57 -22.66
C LYS A 40 7.05 4.50 -21.59
N VAL A 41 7.99 3.56 -21.72
CA VAL A 41 8.20 2.50 -20.74
C VAL A 41 8.65 3.07 -19.41
N MET A 42 9.60 4.00 -19.44
CA MET A 42 10.08 4.71 -18.25
C MET A 42 8.96 5.49 -17.56
N LEU A 43 8.16 6.24 -18.30
CA LEU A 43 7.03 6.99 -17.74
C LEU A 43 5.98 6.06 -17.09
N GLU A 44 5.69 4.90 -17.70
CA GLU A 44 4.77 3.94 -17.10
C GLU A 44 5.31 3.32 -15.80
N GLN A 45 6.63 3.16 -15.68
CA GLN A 45 7.29 2.64 -14.47
C GLN A 45 7.35 3.66 -13.34
N LEU A 46 7.36 4.95 -13.65
CA LEU A 46 7.39 6.05 -12.68
C LEU A 46 6.01 6.39 -12.11
N LYS A 47 4.94 5.73 -12.57
CA LYS A 47 3.60 5.95 -12.04
C LYS A 47 3.49 5.55 -10.59
N TYR A 48 2.68 6.28 -9.86
CA TYR A 48 2.36 5.97 -8.48
C TYR A 48 1.65 4.63 -8.34
N VAL A 49 2.07 3.83 -7.38
CA VAL A 49 1.42 2.57 -7.01
C VAL A 49 0.89 2.72 -5.60
N GLY A 50 -0.40 2.51 -5.41
CA GLY A 50 -1.01 2.68 -4.09
C GLY A 50 -2.52 2.80 -4.13
N TYR A 51 -3.05 3.41 -3.10
CA TYR A 51 -4.49 3.61 -2.92
C TYR A 51 -4.82 5.09 -2.91
N THR A 52 -5.85 5.46 -3.67
CA THR A 52 -6.31 6.84 -3.85
C THR A 52 -7.64 7.03 -3.14
N LEU A 53 -7.92 8.22 -2.65
CA LEU A 53 -9.25 8.58 -2.17
C LEU A 53 -10.25 8.56 -3.33
N GLN A 54 -11.44 8.02 -3.09
CA GLN A 54 -12.56 8.02 -4.04
C GLN A 54 -13.22 9.41 -4.07
N ASP A 55 -12.46 10.40 -4.48
CA ASP A 55 -12.90 11.77 -4.66
C ASP A 55 -12.33 12.29 -5.97
N ARG A 56 -13.23 12.73 -6.87
CA ARG A 56 -12.85 13.18 -8.21
C ARG A 56 -11.99 14.44 -8.16
N ASP A 57 -12.33 15.38 -7.32
CA ASP A 57 -11.66 16.67 -7.25
C ASP A 57 -10.25 16.50 -6.68
N VAL A 58 -10.11 15.62 -5.69
CA VAL A 58 -8.80 15.23 -5.15
C VAL A 58 -7.94 14.56 -6.22
N ILE A 59 -8.53 13.67 -7.03
CA ILE A 59 -7.80 12.98 -8.10
C ILE A 59 -7.32 13.98 -9.16
N LEU A 60 -8.18 14.93 -9.57
CA LEU A 60 -7.83 15.95 -10.54
C LEU A 60 -6.82 16.97 -9.99
N ALA A 61 -6.80 17.20 -8.69
CA ALA A 61 -5.78 18.01 -8.03
C ALA A 61 -4.40 17.31 -8.02
N ILE A 62 -4.36 15.96 -7.91
CA ILE A 62 -3.12 15.19 -7.98
C ILE A 62 -2.62 15.10 -9.43
N ASP A 63 -3.53 14.88 -10.38
CA ASP A 63 -3.21 14.68 -11.78
C ASP A 63 -4.29 15.31 -12.68
N THR A 64 -4.01 16.49 -13.19
CA THR A 64 -4.91 17.25 -14.07
C THR A 64 -5.28 16.50 -15.36
N ASN A 65 -4.44 15.55 -15.77
CA ASN A 65 -4.66 14.72 -16.97
C ASN A 65 -5.37 13.40 -16.66
N ALA A 66 -5.85 13.19 -15.44
CA ALA A 66 -6.45 11.92 -15.02
C ALA A 66 -7.60 11.45 -15.92
N LEU A 67 -8.37 12.40 -16.53
CA LEU A 67 -9.47 12.10 -17.46
C LEU A 67 -8.98 11.62 -18.83
N ASN A 68 -7.79 12.06 -19.26
CA ASN A 68 -7.27 11.87 -20.63
C ASN A 68 -6.18 10.79 -20.70
N GLY A 69 -5.97 10.05 -19.62
CA GLY A 69 -4.93 9.01 -19.60
C GLY A 69 -3.65 9.44 -18.91
N SER A 70 -3.81 9.98 -17.75
CA SER A 70 -2.86 10.19 -16.66
C SER A 70 -1.37 10.02 -16.90
N GLY A 71 -0.61 11.04 -16.54
CA GLY A 71 0.85 10.99 -16.43
C GLY A 71 1.34 10.31 -15.15
N SER A 72 0.77 10.61 -14.00
CA SER A 72 1.30 10.22 -12.69
C SER A 72 0.54 9.08 -12.04
N LEU A 73 -0.78 9.02 -12.21
CA LEU A 73 -1.62 7.97 -11.67
C LEU A 73 -1.79 6.79 -12.64
N PRO A 74 -2.21 5.60 -12.19
CA PRO A 74 -2.55 4.49 -13.08
C PRO A 74 -3.60 4.90 -14.10
N LYS A 75 -3.51 4.39 -15.33
CA LYS A 75 -4.46 4.69 -16.40
C LYS A 75 -5.91 4.40 -15.99
N GLN A 76 -6.85 5.19 -16.51
CA GLN A 76 -8.29 4.98 -16.42
C GLN A 76 -8.83 4.94 -14.99
N ILE A 77 -8.52 5.97 -14.22
CA ILE A 77 -9.00 6.12 -12.86
C ILE A 77 -10.41 6.70 -12.84
N VAL A 78 -10.60 7.77 -13.61
CA VAL A 78 -11.83 8.58 -13.65
C VAL A 78 -12.30 8.77 -15.08
N SER A 79 -13.61 8.72 -15.28
CA SER A 79 -14.29 9.10 -16.51
C SER A 79 -15.23 10.28 -16.25
N ASN A 80 -15.79 10.84 -17.31
CA ASN A 80 -16.84 11.87 -17.20
C ASN A 80 -18.10 11.36 -16.47
N LYS A 81 -18.29 10.03 -16.43
CA LYS A 81 -19.45 9.36 -15.81
C LYS A 81 -19.15 8.76 -14.41
N GLY A 82 -17.93 8.92 -13.88
CA GLY A 82 -17.54 8.37 -12.58
C GLY A 82 -16.26 7.54 -12.62
N PHE A 83 -16.10 6.64 -11.67
CA PHE A 83 -14.90 5.82 -11.51
C PHE A 83 -14.97 4.53 -12.31
N TYR A 84 -13.84 4.11 -12.89
CA TYR A 84 -13.75 2.80 -13.51
C TYR A 84 -13.71 1.68 -12.47
N LYS A 85 -14.34 0.54 -12.77
CA LYS A 85 -14.42 -0.62 -11.86
C LYS A 85 -13.06 -1.11 -11.35
N ASN A 86 -12.04 -1.08 -12.21
CA ASN A 86 -10.68 -1.49 -11.84
C ASN A 86 -10.01 -0.52 -10.85
N PHE A 87 -10.39 0.75 -10.89
CA PHE A 87 -9.91 1.74 -9.94
C PHE A 87 -10.52 1.53 -8.56
N LEU A 88 -11.79 1.16 -8.46
CA LEU A 88 -12.46 0.91 -7.18
C LEU A 88 -11.74 -0.14 -6.33
N LYS A 89 -11.01 -1.07 -6.95
CA LYS A 89 -10.18 -2.05 -6.25
C LYS A 89 -8.90 -1.46 -5.64
N LYS A 90 -8.48 -0.28 -6.06
CA LYS A 90 -7.25 0.43 -5.62
C LYS A 90 -7.56 1.80 -5.03
N SER A 91 -8.77 1.98 -4.56
CA SER A 91 -9.21 3.23 -3.95
C SER A 91 -9.99 2.96 -2.69
N PHE A 92 -9.97 3.92 -1.80
CA PHE A 92 -10.70 3.87 -0.54
C PHE A 92 -11.59 5.09 -0.38
N THR A 93 -12.73 4.90 0.24
CA THR A 93 -13.53 6.01 0.75
C THR A 93 -12.82 6.65 1.96
N GLN A 94 -13.22 7.86 2.33
CA GLN A 94 -12.70 8.52 3.53
C GLN A 94 -12.88 7.62 4.78
N THR A 95 -14.07 7.04 4.93
CA THR A 95 -14.38 6.12 6.05
C THR A 95 -13.44 4.91 6.11
N GLN A 96 -13.05 4.37 4.94
CA GLN A 96 -12.12 3.25 4.89
C GLN A 96 -10.69 3.68 5.27
N PHE A 97 -10.24 4.87 4.85
CA PHE A 97 -8.97 5.41 5.30
C PHE A 97 -8.95 5.63 6.81
N ASP A 98 -10.02 6.20 7.37
CA ASP A 98 -10.14 6.43 8.80
C ASP A 98 -10.15 5.10 9.58
N ALA A 99 -10.83 4.08 9.07
CA ALA A 99 -10.80 2.73 9.67
C ALA A 99 -9.40 2.10 9.66
N ILE A 100 -8.63 2.28 8.59
CA ILE A 100 -7.23 1.82 8.51
C ILE A 100 -6.37 2.53 9.56
N ILE A 101 -6.54 3.83 9.73
CA ILE A 101 -5.78 4.62 10.71
C ILE A 101 -6.08 4.15 12.13
N LEU A 102 -7.36 3.99 12.47
CA LEU A 102 -7.78 3.46 13.78
C LEU A 102 -7.25 2.04 14.03
N TYR A 103 -7.23 1.21 13.01
CA TYR A 103 -6.66 -0.14 13.12
C TYR A 103 -5.16 -0.11 13.40
N VAL A 104 -4.41 0.77 12.74
CA VAL A 104 -2.98 0.97 12.99
C VAL A 104 -2.73 1.45 14.41
N GLU A 105 -3.50 2.41 14.89
CA GLU A 105 -3.43 2.90 16.28
C GLU A 105 -3.61 1.75 17.28
N LYS A 106 -4.65 0.93 17.09
CA LYS A 106 -4.89 -0.27 17.91
C LYS A 106 -3.70 -1.22 17.90
N LEU A 107 -3.12 -1.50 16.73
CA LEU A 107 -1.96 -2.39 16.61
C LEU A 107 -0.74 -1.83 17.35
N ILE A 108 -0.49 -0.52 17.27
CA ILE A 108 0.61 0.13 18.00
C ILE A 108 0.40 -0.01 19.52
N PHE A 109 -0.82 0.26 19.99
CA PHE A 109 -1.16 0.14 21.40
C PHE A 109 -0.99 -1.30 21.90
N GLU A 110 -1.49 -2.29 21.17
CA GLU A 110 -1.35 -3.71 21.52
C GLU A 110 0.11 -4.16 21.50
N ALA A 111 0.89 -3.73 20.52
CA ALA A 111 2.31 -4.02 20.43
C ALA A 111 3.07 -3.44 21.65
N ASN A 112 2.83 -2.17 21.96
CA ASN A 112 3.43 -1.52 23.14
C ASN A 112 3.07 -2.27 24.44
N LYS A 113 1.80 -2.64 24.60
CA LYS A 113 1.35 -3.41 25.78
C LYS A 113 2.06 -4.76 25.88
N LYS A 114 2.25 -5.49 24.77
CA LYS A 114 2.97 -6.77 24.74
C LYS A 114 4.44 -6.58 25.09
N ILE A 115 5.10 -5.58 24.48
CA ILE A 115 6.52 -5.26 24.74
C ILE A 115 6.74 -4.95 26.23
N ARG A 116 5.90 -4.08 26.81
CA ARG A 116 6.00 -3.71 28.23
C ARG A 116 5.78 -4.88 29.20
N LYS A 117 5.05 -5.90 28.76
CA LYS A 117 4.83 -7.14 29.53
C LYS A 117 5.88 -8.22 29.25
N GLY A 118 6.87 -7.98 28.39
CA GLY A 118 7.85 -8.99 27.97
C GLY A 118 7.24 -10.13 27.16
N LEU A 119 6.08 -9.92 26.54
CA LEU A 119 5.37 -10.95 25.79
C LEU A 119 5.80 -10.92 24.31
N PHE A 120 6.65 -11.84 23.92
CA PHE A 120 7.14 -12.01 22.56
C PHE A 120 6.78 -13.41 22.03
N PRO A 121 5.50 -13.69 21.75
CA PRO A 121 5.09 -14.99 21.26
C PRO A 121 5.70 -15.25 19.87
N ILE A 122 6.16 -16.48 19.65
CA ILE A 122 6.63 -16.92 18.33
C ILE A 122 5.41 -17.19 17.46
N LEU A 123 4.94 -16.15 16.76
CA LEU A 123 3.77 -16.19 15.88
C LEU A 123 4.16 -15.68 14.48
N PRO A 124 4.86 -16.50 13.66
CA PRO A 124 5.17 -16.11 12.30
C PRO A 124 3.90 -15.93 11.48
N LEU A 125 3.87 -14.87 10.70
CA LEU A 125 2.83 -14.68 9.70
C LEU A 125 3.03 -15.70 8.57
N THR A 126 1.93 -16.29 8.12
CA THR A 126 1.88 -17.05 6.88
C THR A 126 1.17 -16.20 5.83
N ASP A 127 1.64 -16.23 4.60
CA ASP A 127 0.96 -15.61 3.47
C ASP A 127 -0.16 -16.51 2.92
N GLU A 128 -0.88 -16.04 1.90
CA GLU A 128 -1.97 -16.79 1.25
C GLU A 128 -1.50 -18.10 0.61
N LYS A 129 -0.18 -18.27 0.40
CA LYS A 129 0.45 -19.48 -0.15
C LYS A 129 0.98 -20.42 0.95
N ASN A 130 0.64 -20.17 2.21
CA ASN A 130 1.18 -20.86 3.37
C ASN A 130 2.73 -20.83 3.47
N GLU A 131 3.37 -19.89 2.78
CA GLU A 131 4.80 -19.67 2.92
C GLU A 131 5.07 -18.93 4.23
N SER A 132 5.63 -19.63 5.19
CA SER A 132 6.02 -19.04 6.46
C SER A 132 7.27 -18.20 6.30
N VAL A 133 7.31 -17.02 6.95
CA VAL A 133 8.54 -16.22 7.11
C VAL A 133 9.67 -17.01 7.74
N CYS A 134 9.37 -18.16 8.37
CA CYS A 134 10.35 -19.10 8.90
C CYS A 134 11.28 -19.69 7.84
N ARG A 135 10.91 -19.70 6.57
CA ARG A 135 11.77 -20.16 5.46
C ARG A 135 13.10 -19.41 5.41
N TYR A 136 13.10 -18.13 5.72
CA TYR A 136 14.26 -17.24 5.69
C TYR A 136 14.83 -16.94 7.08
N CYS A 137 14.30 -17.57 8.13
CA CYS A 137 14.73 -17.35 9.50
C CYS A 137 16.07 -18.05 9.75
N ARG A 138 17.08 -17.29 10.21
CA ARG A 138 18.39 -17.84 10.56
C ARG A 138 18.35 -18.78 11.77
N LEU A 139 17.32 -18.69 12.60
CA LEU A 139 17.13 -19.47 13.82
C LEU A 139 16.14 -20.62 13.64
N LYS A 140 15.74 -20.95 12.42
CA LYS A 140 14.72 -21.98 12.15
C LYS A 140 15.08 -23.35 12.77
N ASP A 141 16.35 -23.71 12.73
CA ASP A 141 16.84 -25.00 13.19
C ASP A 141 16.97 -25.09 14.73
N LEU A 142 17.01 -23.92 15.40
CA LEU A 142 17.02 -23.80 16.86
C LEU A 142 15.60 -23.52 17.43
N CYS A 143 14.64 -23.26 16.57
CA CYS A 143 13.30 -22.90 16.97
C CYS A 143 12.46 -24.17 17.18
N TYR A 144 12.09 -24.46 18.41
CA TYR A 144 11.26 -25.62 18.79
C TYR A 144 9.78 -25.50 18.34
N ARG A 145 9.44 -24.50 17.54
CA ARG A 145 8.10 -24.41 17.01
C ARG A 145 7.85 -25.53 16.00
N LYS A 146 7.16 -26.58 16.44
CA LYS A 146 6.51 -27.49 15.50
C LYS A 146 5.46 -26.67 14.73
N VAL A 147 5.69 -26.47 13.46
CA VAL A 147 4.65 -25.97 12.56
C VAL A 147 3.64 -27.11 12.45
N ASN A 148 2.63 -27.09 13.29
CA ASN A 148 1.45 -27.89 13.06
C ASN A 148 0.78 -27.30 11.84
N VAL A 149 1.12 -27.82 10.67
CA VAL A 149 0.32 -27.69 9.48
C VAL A 149 -0.92 -28.55 9.76
N LEU A 150 -2.00 -27.91 10.14
CA LEU A 150 -3.33 -28.48 10.08
C LEU A 150 -3.92 -28.17 8.70
#